data_e4e8d99e73a2238168b9cc74c53b97f1
#
_entry.id   e4e8d99e73a2238168b9cc74c53b97f1
#
_cell.length_a   1.000
_cell.length_b   1.000
_cell.length_c   1.000
_cell.angle_alpha   90.00
_cell.angle_beta   90.00
_cell.angle_gamma   90.00
#
_symmetry.space_group_name_H-M   'P 1'
#
loop_
_entity.id
_entity.type
_entity.pdbx_description
1 polymer ?
#
loop_
_entity_poly.entity_id
_entity_poly.type
_entity_poly.pdbx_seq_one_letter_code
_entity_poly.pdbx_strand_id
1 'polypeptide(L)'
;MDYVEIGSLIDTHRAPIAAKVAQAHLTDSYLVERFGVDIEKKITVDTSQNLAALGKAIRYHSPMLLDDYLVWRRQTLVNMNSSTGMVRKNFTLIWSTVADYLEPNALTVVHNYIQSALHALQYVRASTQYLTAAQNQLTEGLVATTYDNHWIWQNAYHAEGRVRALREIWWYLDYLIDALGMNNPEVLGRQLRWMRERAVERGLATIHIQQLLWFLAEIVERHLPPEPVGDIQRMLRNCLNFLSYNHGSCIALMAAQDRIVADAAQQFVVQGIAPRLEHAAIEVGSYLAYLYDCLAKTNAASLIRYTNWLRPRLAQLGRSEATLAQSYTMIERALLAHLPEHIAQEASVLLHAAVQQVNSQRNGAAYSDSELLVHQS
;
A
#
# COMPACT_ATOMS: atom_id res chain seq x y z
N MET A 1 10.98 33.64 -30.88
CA MET A 1 9.67 33.58 -30.19
C MET A 1 9.83 34.27 -28.85
N ASP A 2 9.00 35.25 -28.56
CA ASP A 2 9.03 35.93 -27.27
C ASP A 2 8.23 35.20 -26.18
N TYR A 3 8.31 35.64 -24.94
CA TYR A 3 7.64 35.01 -23.80
C TYR A 3 6.11 35.05 -23.91
N VAL A 4 5.56 36.08 -24.54
CA VAL A 4 4.10 36.24 -24.74
C VAL A 4 3.60 35.21 -25.74
N GLU A 5 4.35 35.05 -26.86
CA GLU A 5 4.04 34.03 -27.88
C GLU A 5 4.12 32.61 -27.32
N ILE A 6 5.18 32.28 -26.52
CA ILE A 6 5.33 30.95 -25.90
C ILE A 6 4.18 30.65 -24.97
N GLY A 7 3.83 31.60 -24.08
CA GLY A 7 2.70 31.42 -23.15
C GLY A 7 1.35 31.27 -23.88
N SER A 8 1.17 31.97 -25.01
CA SER A 8 -0.05 31.88 -25.84
C SER A 8 -0.14 30.52 -26.57
N LEU A 9 0.98 29.97 -27.03
CA LEU A 9 1.03 28.62 -27.60
C LEU A 9 0.64 27.53 -26.60
N ILE A 10 1.12 27.63 -25.36
CA ILE A 10 0.72 26.72 -24.29
C ILE A 10 -0.80 26.78 -24.08
N ASP A 11 -1.39 27.98 -24.06
CA ASP A 11 -2.83 28.14 -23.92
C ASP A 11 -3.60 27.58 -25.13
N THR A 12 -3.09 27.77 -26.35
CA THR A 12 -3.70 27.25 -27.59
C THR A 12 -3.71 25.71 -27.56
N HIS A 13 -2.63 25.07 -27.13
CA HIS A 13 -2.51 23.61 -27.10
C HIS A 13 -2.89 22.99 -25.75
N ARG A 14 -3.45 23.75 -24.81
CA ARG A 14 -3.77 23.32 -23.45
C ARG A 14 -4.64 22.08 -23.41
N ALA A 15 -5.72 22.03 -24.17
CA ALA A 15 -6.65 20.92 -24.15
C ALA A 15 -6.04 19.60 -24.67
N PRO A 16 -5.39 19.55 -25.85
CA PRO A 16 -4.76 18.32 -26.33
C PRO A 16 -3.58 17.88 -25.45
N ILE A 17 -2.79 18.79 -24.88
CA ILE A 17 -1.73 18.44 -23.93
C ILE A 17 -2.35 17.82 -22.68
N ALA A 18 -3.38 18.43 -22.11
CA ALA A 18 -4.03 17.92 -20.90
C ALA A 18 -4.61 16.52 -21.11
N ALA A 19 -5.23 16.25 -22.26
CA ALA A 19 -5.74 14.93 -22.58
C ALA A 19 -4.63 13.87 -22.69
N LYS A 20 -3.51 14.17 -23.38
CA LYS A 20 -2.36 13.25 -23.49
C LYS A 20 -1.73 12.96 -22.13
N VAL A 21 -1.55 13.97 -21.29
CA VAL A 21 -1.02 13.83 -19.93
C VAL A 21 -1.95 12.98 -19.08
N ALA A 22 -3.26 13.16 -19.17
CA ALA A 22 -4.23 12.33 -18.46
C ALA A 22 -4.13 10.86 -18.88
N GLN A 23 -4.06 10.57 -20.17
CA GLN A 23 -3.86 9.21 -20.68
C GLN A 23 -2.55 8.58 -20.18
N ALA A 24 -1.47 9.34 -20.14
CA ALA A 24 -0.20 8.86 -19.59
C ALA A 24 -0.30 8.53 -18.09
N HIS A 25 -1.08 9.27 -17.31
CA HIS A 25 -1.34 8.95 -15.91
C HIS A 25 -2.13 7.66 -15.74
N LEU A 26 -3.07 7.34 -16.63
CA LEU A 26 -3.93 6.16 -16.56
C LEU A 26 -3.18 4.83 -16.76
N THR A 27 -1.94 4.87 -17.25
CA THR A 27 -1.07 3.68 -17.27
C THR A 27 -0.68 3.21 -15.87
N ASP A 28 -0.95 4.01 -14.84
CA ASP A 28 -0.69 3.69 -13.45
C ASP A 28 -1.97 3.16 -12.78
N SER A 29 -2.09 1.84 -12.69
CA SER A 29 -3.24 1.16 -12.09
C SER A 29 -3.52 1.59 -10.64
N TYR A 30 -2.48 1.98 -9.89
CA TYR A 30 -2.62 2.52 -8.53
C TYR A 30 -3.52 3.76 -8.50
N LEU A 31 -3.37 4.68 -9.47
CA LEU A 31 -4.17 5.91 -9.50
C LEU A 31 -5.65 5.62 -9.74
N VAL A 32 -5.95 4.71 -10.66
CA VAL A 32 -7.33 4.29 -10.95
C VAL A 32 -7.96 3.63 -9.72
N GLU A 33 -7.24 2.74 -9.06
CA GLU A 33 -7.71 2.07 -7.85
C GLU A 33 -7.90 3.04 -6.68
N ARG A 34 -6.98 4.01 -6.53
CA ARG A 34 -6.99 4.99 -5.43
C ARG A 34 -8.09 6.03 -5.55
N PHE A 35 -8.34 6.52 -6.77
CA PHE A 35 -9.21 7.69 -7.01
C PHE A 35 -10.47 7.38 -7.81
N GLY A 36 -10.64 6.14 -8.30
CA GLY A 36 -11.81 5.69 -9.02
C GLY A 36 -11.82 6.05 -10.52
N VAL A 37 -12.93 5.70 -11.18
CA VAL A 37 -13.07 5.82 -12.65
C VAL A 37 -13.09 7.26 -13.17
N ASP A 38 -13.45 8.23 -12.33
CA ASP A 38 -13.49 9.65 -12.70
C ASP A 38 -12.10 10.32 -12.68
N ILE A 39 -11.04 9.57 -12.36
CA ILE A 39 -9.68 10.10 -12.22
C ILE A 39 -9.17 10.75 -13.52
N GLU A 40 -9.52 10.22 -14.69
CA GLU A 40 -9.14 10.79 -15.97
C GLU A 40 -9.63 12.23 -16.12
N LYS A 41 -10.92 12.46 -15.87
CA LYS A 41 -11.53 13.80 -15.94
C LYS A 41 -10.86 14.75 -14.95
N LYS A 42 -10.60 14.27 -13.73
CA LYS A 42 -9.94 15.05 -12.69
C LYS A 42 -8.52 15.44 -13.09
N ILE A 43 -7.72 14.48 -13.58
CA ILE A 43 -6.35 14.75 -14.05
C ILE A 43 -6.36 15.71 -15.24
N THR A 44 -7.29 15.56 -16.19
CA THR A 44 -7.42 16.48 -17.34
C THR A 44 -7.67 17.91 -16.88
N VAL A 45 -8.60 18.12 -15.93
CA VAL A 45 -8.88 19.45 -15.36
C VAL A 45 -7.67 19.99 -14.61
N ASP A 46 -7.05 19.19 -13.76
CA ASP A 46 -5.87 19.57 -12.98
C ASP A 46 -4.69 19.93 -13.89
N THR A 47 -4.45 19.15 -14.95
CA THR A 47 -3.41 19.43 -15.94
C THR A 47 -3.69 20.71 -16.71
N SER A 48 -4.95 20.94 -17.09
CA SER A 48 -5.35 22.19 -17.76
C SER A 48 -5.10 23.41 -16.87
N GLN A 49 -5.34 23.32 -15.56
CA GLN A 49 -5.03 24.37 -14.59
C GLN A 49 -3.53 24.61 -14.45
N ASN A 50 -2.74 23.53 -14.39
CA ASN A 50 -1.27 23.58 -14.30
C ASN A 50 -0.67 24.25 -15.56
N LEU A 51 -1.18 23.91 -16.74
CA LEU A 51 -0.78 24.53 -18.02
C LEU A 51 -1.15 26.01 -18.07
N ALA A 52 -2.34 26.39 -17.59
CA ALA A 52 -2.75 27.78 -17.52
C ALA A 52 -1.84 28.61 -16.59
N ALA A 53 -1.45 28.03 -15.43
CA ALA A 53 -0.50 28.67 -14.52
C ALA A 53 0.89 28.81 -15.16
N LEU A 54 1.38 27.77 -15.82
CA LEU A 54 2.64 27.77 -16.56
C LEU A 54 2.64 28.82 -17.68
N GLY A 55 1.63 28.82 -18.55
CA GLY A 55 1.47 29.80 -19.64
C GLY A 55 1.41 31.24 -19.13
N LYS A 56 0.70 31.46 -18.01
CA LYS A 56 0.62 32.77 -17.34
C LYS A 56 2.02 33.21 -16.84
N ALA A 57 2.72 32.35 -16.11
CA ALA A 57 4.04 32.64 -15.55
C ALA A 57 5.04 33.02 -16.67
N ILE A 58 5.02 32.28 -17.77
CA ILE A 58 5.88 32.56 -18.94
C ILE A 58 5.52 33.91 -19.56
N ARG A 59 4.24 34.19 -19.86
CA ARG A 59 3.81 35.47 -20.46
C ARG A 59 4.23 36.69 -19.66
N TYR A 60 4.17 36.59 -18.33
CA TYR A 60 4.56 37.68 -17.44
C TYR A 60 6.06 37.68 -17.08
N HIS A 61 6.83 36.76 -17.69
CA HIS A 61 8.24 36.58 -17.42
C HIS A 61 8.55 36.47 -15.90
N SER A 62 7.72 35.74 -15.20
CA SER A 62 7.78 35.61 -13.73
C SER A 62 7.64 34.17 -13.27
N PRO A 63 8.75 33.44 -13.03
CA PRO A 63 8.71 32.09 -12.45
C PRO A 63 7.98 32.04 -11.11
N MET A 64 8.09 33.09 -10.29
CA MET A 64 7.48 33.18 -8.98
C MET A 64 5.95 32.97 -8.99
N LEU A 65 5.28 33.38 -10.08
CA LEU A 65 3.83 33.12 -10.23
C LEU A 65 3.51 31.62 -10.30
N LEU A 66 4.38 30.82 -10.89
CA LEU A 66 4.22 29.38 -10.95
C LEU A 66 4.63 28.75 -9.63
N ASP A 67 5.70 29.22 -9.00
CA ASP A 67 6.19 28.72 -7.72
C ASP A 67 5.12 28.91 -6.62
N ASP A 68 4.53 30.11 -6.50
CA ASP A 68 3.44 30.40 -5.56
C ASP A 68 2.20 29.53 -5.82
N TYR A 69 1.82 29.36 -7.10
CA TYR A 69 0.74 28.49 -7.48
C TYR A 69 1.00 27.03 -7.04
N LEU A 70 2.22 26.53 -7.21
CA LEU A 70 2.54 25.15 -6.88
C LEU A 70 2.66 24.90 -5.36
N VAL A 71 3.15 25.87 -4.59
CA VAL A 71 3.15 25.81 -3.12
C VAL A 71 1.71 25.72 -2.61
N TRP A 72 0.81 26.57 -3.12
CA TRP A 72 -0.62 26.48 -2.81
C TRP A 72 -1.24 25.16 -3.28
N ARG A 73 -0.92 24.71 -4.50
CA ARG A 73 -1.44 23.46 -5.07
C ARG A 73 -1.02 22.25 -4.26
N ARG A 74 0.24 22.16 -3.85
CA ARG A 74 0.76 21.12 -2.95
C ARG A 74 -0.09 21.02 -1.68
N GLN A 75 -0.27 22.13 -0.99
CA GLN A 75 -1.04 22.15 0.26
C GLN A 75 -2.50 21.72 0.05
N THR A 76 -3.13 22.18 -1.01
CA THR A 76 -4.50 21.82 -1.37
C THR A 76 -4.61 20.31 -1.64
N LEU A 77 -3.73 19.73 -2.43
CA LEU A 77 -3.78 18.30 -2.78
C LEU A 77 -3.51 17.39 -1.57
N VAL A 78 -2.53 17.72 -0.74
CA VAL A 78 -2.26 16.96 0.49
C VAL A 78 -3.46 17.00 1.43
N ASN A 79 -4.13 18.14 1.57
CA ASN A 79 -5.37 18.25 2.35
C ASN A 79 -6.52 17.43 1.74
N MET A 80 -6.55 17.27 0.43
CA MET A 80 -7.52 16.43 -0.31
C MET A 80 -7.12 14.96 -0.39
N ASN A 81 -6.16 14.51 0.43
CA ASN A 81 -5.70 13.13 0.49
C ASN A 81 -5.03 12.63 -0.81
N SER A 82 -4.36 13.54 -1.51
CA SER A 82 -3.43 13.27 -2.60
C SER A 82 -2.00 13.58 -2.15
N SER A 83 -1.00 13.39 -3.00
CA SER A 83 0.39 13.65 -2.66
C SER A 83 1.03 14.71 -3.57
N THR A 84 2.12 15.31 -3.10
CA THR A 84 2.96 16.22 -3.90
C THR A 84 3.52 15.54 -5.14
N GLY A 85 3.77 14.22 -5.09
CA GLY A 85 4.21 13.42 -6.23
C GLY A 85 3.25 13.45 -7.41
N MET A 86 1.95 13.61 -7.18
CA MET A 86 0.98 13.79 -8.26
C MET A 86 1.28 15.06 -9.08
N VAL A 87 1.61 16.15 -8.41
CA VAL A 87 1.99 17.41 -9.09
C VAL A 87 3.32 17.24 -9.81
N ARG A 88 4.32 16.68 -9.14
CA ARG A 88 5.64 16.42 -9.77
C ARG A 88 5.50 15.56 -11.02
N LYS A 89 4.79 14.44 -10.92
CA LYS A 89 4.53 13.54 -12.06
C LYS A 89 3.77 14.25 -13.17
N ASN A 90 2.78 15.08 -12.83
CA ASN A 90 2.02 15.85 -13.82
C ASN A 90 2.93 16.82 -14.59
N PHE A 91 3.78 17.59 -13.91
CA PHE A 91 4.72 18.51 -14.58
C PHE A 91 5.79 17.78 -15.41
N THR A 92 6.25 16.60 -14.96
CA THR A 92 7.15 15.76 -15.76
C THR A 92 6.47 15.28 -17.05
N LEU A 93 5.20 14.89 -16.98
CA LEU A 93 4.42 14.49 -18.16
C LEU A 93 4.04 15.69 -19.05
N ILE A 94 3.75 16.85 -18.48
CA ILE A 94 3.60 18.11 -19.24
C ILE A 94 4.88 18.36 -20.04
N TRP A 95 6.04 18.31 -19.39
CA TRP A 95 7.34 18.52 -20.04
C TRP A 95 7.53 17.58 -21.25
N SER A 96 7.33 16.29 -21.09
CA SER A 96 7.47 15.33 -22.20
C SER A 96 6.46 15.55 -23.32
N THR A 97 5.25 16.03 -22.99
CA THR A 97 4.17 16.20 -23.95
C THR A 97 4.26 17.52 -24.73
N VAL A 98 4.72 18.61 -24.12
CA VAL A 98 4.82 19.92 -24.80
C VAL A 98 5.84 19.90 -25.92
N ALA A 99 6.79 18.96 -25.91
CA ALA A 99 7.77 18.77 -26.97
C ALA A 99 7.13 18.48 -28.36
N ASP A 100 5.90 17.94 -28.38
CA ASP A 100 5.18 17.67 -29.61
C ASP A 100 4.53 18.93 -30.23
N TYR A 101 4.51 20.05 -29.49
CA TYR A 101 3.75 21.25 -29.85
C TYR A 101 4.59 22.52 -29.93
N LEU A 102 5.84 22.51 -29.45
CA LEU A 102 6.68 23.69 -29.31
C LEU A 102 8.03 23.52 -30.02
N GLU A 103 8.51 24.61 -30.61
CA GLU A 103 9.83 24.70 -31.20
C GLU A 103 10.96 24.60 -30.13
N PRO A 104 12.19 24.15 -30.50
CA PRO A 104 13.29 23.93 -29.55
C PRO A 104 13.63 25.12 -28.64
N ASN A 105 13.58 26.34 -29.16
CA ASN A 105 13.85 27.55 -28.40
C ASN A 105 12.77 27.80 -27.32
N ALA A 106 11.50 27.54 -27.65
CA ALA A 106 10.39 27.64 -26.71
C ALA A 106 10.47 26.56 -25.65
N LEU A 107 10.86 25.32 -26.03
CA LEU A 107 11.09 24.23 -25.08
C LEU A 107 12.12 24.58 -24.01
N THR A 108 13.23 25.24 -24.33
CA THR A 108 14.22 25.68 -23.36
C THR A 108 13.61 26.59 -22.30
N VAL A 109 12.77 27.54 -22.71
CA VAL A 109 12.06 28.45 -21.79
C VAL A 109 11.14 27.65 -20.88
N VAL A 110 10.27 26.81 -21.46
CA VAL A 110 9.31 25.98 -20.71
C VAL A 110 10.04 25.07 -19.71
N HIS A 111 11.16 24.47 -20.14
CA HIS A 111 11.99 23.64 -19.26
C HIS A 111 12.43 24.39 -18.00
N ASN A 112 12.99 25.60 -18.18
CA ASN A 112 13.49 26.39 -17.05
C ASN A 112 12.37 26.73 -16.05
N TYR A 113 11.16 27.06 -16.54
CA TYR A 113 10.01 27.30 -15.66
C TYR A 113 9.56 26.04 -14.93
N ILE A 114 9.52 24.90 -15.61
CA ILE A 114 9.14 23.63 -14.98
C ILE A 114 10.20 23.23 -13.94
N GLN A 115 11.49 23.40 -14.22
CA GLN A 115 12.54 23.09 -13.24
C GLN A 115 12.45 23.97 -12.00
N SER A 116 12.23 25.30 -12.15
CA SER A 116 11.97 26.18 -11.01
C SER A 116 10.77 25.69 -10.20
N ALA A 117 9.69 25.38 -10.87
CA ALA A 117 8.47 24.89 -10.27
C ALA A 117 8.64 23.57 -9.49
N LEU A 118 9.35 22.61 -10.06
CA LEU A 118 9.69 21.35 -9.39
C LEU A 118 10.58 21.57 -8.17
N HIS A 119 11.48 22.57 -8.22
CA HIS A 119 12.29 22.96 -7.08
C HIS A 119 11.44 23.58 -5.96
N ALA A 120 10.48 24.46 -6.30
CA ALA A 120 9.56 25.08 -5.35
C ALA A 120 8.64 24.07 -4.64
N LEU A 121 8.39 22.90 -5.24
CA LEU A 121 7.66 21.80 -4.61
C LEU A 121 8.48 21.05 -3.55
N GLN A 122 9.79 21.22 -3.49
CA GLN A 122 10.62 20.55 -2.49
C GLN A 122 10.36 21.13 -1.10
N TYR A 123 10.38 20.27 -0.10
CA TYR A 123 10.41 20.71 1.29
C TYR A 123 11.85 21.04 1.71
N VAL A 124 12.01 22.05 2.56
CA VAL A 124 13.34 22.50 3.05
C VAL A 124 13.93 21.56 4.11
N ARG A 125 13.14 20.65 4.69
CA ARG A 125 13.57 19.77 5.77
C ARG A 125 14.55 18.73 5.24
N ALA A 126 15.71 18.54 5.90
CA ALA A 126 16.73 17.59 5.47
C ALA A 126 16.19 16.17 5.26
N SER A 127 15.38 15.66 6.21
CA SER A 127 14.77 14.32 6.08
C SER A 127 13.93 14.14 4.82
N THR A 128 13.22 15.17 4.35
CA THR A 128 12.45 15.10 3.10
C THR A 128 13.33 15.16 1.87
N GLN A 129 14.39 15.95 1.90
CA GLN A 129 15.35 16.06 0.78
C GLN A 129 16.08 14.73 0.56
N TYR A 130 16.59 14.11 1.64
CA TYR A 130 17.24 12.81 1.57
C TYR A 130 16.29 11.71 1.09
N LEU A 131 15.04 11.67 1.60
CA LEU A 131 14.03 10.71 1.13
C LEU A 131 13.72 10.92 -0.35
N THR A 132 13.53 12.15 -0.79
CA THR A 132 13.26 12.46 -2.20
C THR A 132 14.41 12.02 -3.10
N ALA A 133 15.65 12.29 -2.70
CA ALA A 133 16.83 11.87 -3.46
C ALA A 133 17.00 10.36 -3.52
N ALA A 134 16.66 9.65 -2.45
CA ALA A 134 16.81 8.19 -2.34
C ALA A 134 15.52 7.41 -2.70
N GLN A 135 14.42 8.06 -3.09
CA GLN A 135 13.09 7.45 -3.24
C GLN A 135 13.10 6.18 -4.09
N ASN A 136 13.77 6.20 -5.23
CA ASN A 136 13.85 5.02 -6.11
C ASN A 136 14.66 3.89 -5.47
N GLN A 137 15.80 4.20 -4.84
CA GLN A 137 16.64 3.22 -4.16
C GLN A 137 15.90 2.56 -2.98
N LEU A 138 15.21 3.36 -2.17
CA LEU A 138 14.40 2.86 -1.05
C LEU A 138 13.22 2.01 -1.54
N THR A 139 12.59 2.40 -2.65
CA THR A 139 11.53 1.63 -3.30
C THR A 139 12.03 0.26 -3.71
N GLU A 140 13.13 0.18 -4.44
CA GLU A 140 13.75 -1.09 -4.86
C GLU A 140 14.15 -1.94 -3.66
N GLY A 141 14.80 -1.35 -2.64
CA GLY A 141 15.19 -2.05 -1.42
C GLY A 141 14.00 -2.63 -0.66
N LEU A 142 12.90 -1.89 -0.60
CA LEU A 142 11.69 -2.34 0.11
C LEU A 142 10.95 -3.43 -0.68
N VAL A 143 10.90 -3.35 -2.02
CA VAL A 143 10.36 -4.42 -2.86
C VAL A 143 11.20 -5.68 -2.76
N ALA A 144 12.54 -5.55 -2.77
CA ALA A 144 13.43 -6.68 -2.58
C ALA A 144 13.21 -7.35 -1.21
N THR A 145 13.02 -6.57 -0.16
CA THR A 145 12.79 -7.10 1.20
C THR A 145 11.41 -7.74 1.34
N THR A 146 10.36 -7.20 0.69
CA THR A 146 8.98 -7.67 0.80
C THR A 146 8.61 -8.62 -0.33
N TYR A 147 8.35 -8.10 -1.53
CA TYR A 147 7.84 -8.89 -2.66
C TYR A 147 8.79 -10.01 -3.10
N ASP A 148 10.08 -9.72 -3.24
CA ASP A 148 11.03 -10.71 -3.76
C ASP A 148 11.31 -11.84 -2.74
N ASN A 149 11.24 -11.56 -1.43
CA ASN A 149 11.57 -12.52 -0.38
C ASN A 149 10.36 -13.14 0.33
N HIS A 150 9.17 -12.60 0.19
CA HIS A 150 7.98 -13.09 0.90
C HIS A 150 6.83 -13.41 -0.07
N TRP A 151 6.56 -14.68 -0.25
CA TRP A 151 5.48 -15.22 -1.10
C TRP A 151 4.10 -14.60 -0.85
N ILE A 152 3.80 -14.13 0.37
CA ILE A 152 2.51 -13.53 0.69
C ILE A 152 2.29 -12.22 -0.08
N TRP A 153 3.35 -11.45 -0.28
CA TRP A 153 3.32 -10.25 -1.10
C TRP A 153 3.20 -10.58 -2.58
N GLN A 154 3.89 -11.64 -3.05
CA GLN A 154 3.77 -12.13 -4.43
C GLN A 154 2.33 -12.52 -4.73
N ASN A 155 1.67 -13.23 -3.81
CA ASN A 155 0.26 -13.60 -3.95
C ASN A 155 -0.67 -12.39 -3.98
N ALA A 156 -0.44 -11.38 -3.16
CA ALA A 156 -1.27 -10.17 -3.08
C ALA A 156 -1.19 -9.29 -4.34
N TYR A 157 -0.07 -9.32 -5.05
CA TYR A 157 0.13 -8.52 -6.26
C TYR A 157 -0.22 -9.24 -7.58
N HIS A 158 -0.45 -10.55 -7.54
CA HIS A 158 -0.86 -11.37 -8.72
C HIS A 158 -0.07 -11.09 -10.01
N ALA A 159 -0.79 -10.96 -11.14
CA ALA A 159 -0.21 -10.85 -12.47
C ALA A 159 0.61 -9.57 -12.71
N GLU A 160 0.30 -8.44 -12.06
CA GLU A 160 1.08 -7.21 -12.18
C GLU A 160 2.39 -7.26 -11.40
N GLY A 161 2.46 -8.14 -10.39
CA GLY A 161 3.66 -8.57 -9.69
C GLY A 161 4.54 -7.43 -9.20
N ARG A 162 5.83 -7.56 -9.45
CA ARG A 162 6.87 -6.65 -8.98
C ARG A 162 6.69 -5.21 -9.47
N VAL A 163 6.20 -5.01 -10.69
CA VAL A 163 5.96 -3.66 -11.25
C VAL A 163 4.93 -2.90 -10.44
N ARG A 164 3.86 -3.56 -10.02
CA ARG A 164 2.84 -2.98 -9.16
C ARG A 164 3.40 -2.68 -7.77
N ALA A 165 4.15 -3.61 -7.19
CA ALA A 165 4.79 -3.41 -5.88
C ALA A 165 5.69 -2.16 -5.88
N LEU A 166 6.54 -1.98 -6.92
CA LEU A 166 7.37 -0.80 -7.10
C LEU A 166 6.54 0.49 -7.14
N ARG A 167 5.46 0.50 -7.92
CA ARG A 167 4.59 1.68 -8.04
C ARG A 167 3.93 2.04 -6.72
N GLU A 168 3.32 1.08 -6.05
CA GLU A 168 2.63 1.32 -4.77
C GLU A 168 3.59 1.80 -3.69
N ILE A 169 4.76 1.18 -3.55
CA ILE A 169 5.77 1.58 -2.58
C ILE A 169 6.32 2.97 -2.89
N TRP A 170 6.53 3.30 -4.15
CA TRP A 170 6.95 4.64 -4.55
C TRP A 170 5.95 5.71 -4.07
N TRP A 171 4.63 5.45 -4.24
CA TRP A 171 3.58 6.34 -3.75
C TRP A 171 3.58 6.44 -2.21
N TYR A 172 3.82 5.35 -1.49
CA TYR A 172 3.89 5.38 -0.03
C TYR A 172 5.03 6.25 0.49
N LEU A 173 6.20 6.18 -0.15
CA LEU A 173 7.32 7.06 0.16
C LEU A 173 6.97 8.52 -0.12
N ASP A 174 6.22 8.81 -1.16
CA ASP A 174 5.80 10.18 -1.46
C ASP A 174 4.85 10.74 -0.39
N TYR A 175 3.90 9.96 0.11
CA TYR A 175 3.08 10.35 1.26
C TYR A 175 3.89 10.50 2.55
N LEU A 176 4.95 9.73 2.75
CA LEU A 176 5.87 9.90 3.88
C LEU A 176 6.66 11.21 3.77
N ILE A 177 7.12 11.57 2.58
CA ILE A 177 7.78 12.85 2.31
C ILE A 177 6.84 14.00 2.65
N ASP A 178 5.58 13.95 2.23
CA ASP A 178 4.58 14.96 2.56
C ASP A 178 4.28 15.03 4.06
N ALA A 179 4.15 13.88 4.73
CA ALA A 179 3.92 13.82 6.18
C ALA A 179 5.07 14.48 6.97
N LEU A 180 6.31 14.22 6.58
CA LEU A 180 7.50 14.84 7.17
C LEU A 180 7.58 16.32 6.85
N GLY A 181 7.36 16.71 5.60
CA GLY A 181 7.44 18.09 5.14
C GLY A 181 6.39 18.99 5.82
N MET A 182 5.20 18.47 6.05
CA MET A 182 4.12 19.16 6.76
C MET A 182 4.16 18.93 8.28
N ASN A 183 5.08 18.11 8.77
CA ASN A 183 5.13 17.66 10.17
C ASN A 183 3.77 17.12 10.67
N ASN A 184 3.07 16.38 9.80
CA ASN A 184 1.73 15.87 10.06
C ASN A 184 1.61 14.39 9.73
N PRO A 185 1.62 13.49 10.74
CA PRO A 185 1.52 12.05 10.53
C PRO A 185 0.19 11.60 9.91
N GLU A 186 -0.89 12.41 10.04
CA GLU A 186 -2.21 12.10 9.47
C GLU A 186 -2.17 12.02 7.93
N VAL A 187 -1.23 12.71 7.28
CA VAL A 187 -1.06 12.64 5.82
C VAL A 187 -0.75 11.22 5.38
N LEU A 188 0.26 10.59 5.98
CA LEU A 188 0.58 9.18 5.72
C LEU A 188 -0.48 8.26 6.37
N GLY A 189 -1.01 8.61 7.53
CA GLY A 189 -2.01 7.83 8.26
C GLY A 189 -3.27 7.54 7.44
N ARG A 190 -3.80 8.54 6.71
CA ARG A 190 -4.94 8.36 5.80
C ARG A 190 -4.61 7.38 4.67
N GLN A 191 -3.40 7.45 4.14
CA GLN A 191 -2.95 6.53 3.11
C GLN A 191 -2.81 5.11 3.65
N LEU A 192 -2.26 4.94 4.85
CA LEU A 192 -2.10 3.64 5.50
C LEU A 192 -3.45 2.98 5.80
N ARG A 193 -4.45 3.74 6.25
CA ARG A 193 -5.82 3.20 6.46
C ARG A 193 -6.43 2.69 5.15
N TRP A 194 -6.32 3.46 4.08
CA TRP A 194 -6.77 3.01 2.76
C TRP A 194 -6.01 1.77 2.27
N MET A 195 -4.67 1.77 2.43
CA MET A 195 -3.83 0.63 2.06
C MET A 195 -4.19 -0.63 2.83
N ARG A 196 -4.46 -0.52 4.15
CA ARG A 196 -4.90 -1.63 4.98
C ARG A 196 -6.17 -2.29 4.42
N GLU A 197 -7.17 -1.49 4.04
CA GLU A 197 -8.41 -2.01 3.48
C GLU A 197 -8.15 -2.79 2.18
N ARG A 198 -7.38 -2.21 1.27
CA ARG A 198 -7.01 -2.86 0.00
C ARG A 198 -6.14 -4.09 0.19
N ALA A 199 -5.18 -4.03 1.10
CA ALA A 199 -4.31 -5.15 1.41
C ALA A 199 -5.10 -6.35 1.95
N VAL A 200 -6.03 -6.11 2.87
CA VAL A 200 -6.91 -7.16 3.41
C VAL A 200 -7.81 -7.76 2.32
N GLU A 201 -8.32 -6.96 1.39
CA GLU A 201 -9.07 -7.46 0.22
C GLU A 201 -8.22 -8.34 -0.70
N ARG A 202 -6.91 -8.09 -0.78
CA ARG A 202 -5.95 -8.87 -1.57
C ARG A 202 -5.36 -10.07 -0.82
N GLY A 203 -5.78 -10.33 0.42
CA GLY A 203 -5.32 -11.46 1.22
C GLY A 203 -4.11 -11.20 2.11
N LEU A 204 -3.67 -9.94 2.26
CA LEU A 204 -2.72 -9.54 3.30
C LEU A 204 -3.46 -9.28 4.61
N ALA A 205 -2.80 -9.50 5.74
CA ALA A 205 -3.28 -9.02 7.04
C ALA A 205 -2.65 -7.67 7.39
N THR A 206 -3.28 -6.91 8.28
CA THR A 206 -2.79 -5.60 8.76
C THR A 206 -1.35 -5.65 9.26
N ILE A 207 -0.93 -6.75 9.89
CA ILE A 207 0.45 -6.94 10.36
C ILE A 207 1.49 -6.82 9.22
N HIS A 208 1.15 -7.25 8.01
CA HIS A 208 2.08 -7.13 6.87
C HIS A 208 2.34 -5.67 6.49
N ILE A 209 1.34 -4.80 6.66
CA ILE A 209 1.52 -3.35 6.44
C ILE A 209 2.38 -2.74 7.56
N GLN A 210 2.22 -3.21 8.80
CA GLN A 210 3.11 -2.80 9.90
C GLN A 210 4.55 -3.26 9.64
N GLN A 211 4.74 -4.49 9.18
CA GLN A 211 6.06 -5.02 8.78
C GLN A 211 6.70 -4.20 7.66
N LEU A 212 5.90 -3.75 6.67
CA LEU A 212 6.39 -2.85 5.62
C LEU A 212 7.01 -1.58 6.20
N LEU A 213 6.38 -0.96 7.21
CA LEU A 213 6.91 0.24 7.86
C LEU A 213 8.19 -0.06 8.67
N TRP A 214 8.28 -1.23 9.30
CA TRP A 214 9.49 -1.65 10.01
C TRP A 214 10.65 -1.90 9.04
N PHE A 215 10.42 -2.62 7.95
CA PHE A 215 11.43 -2.82 6.91
C PHE A 215 11.88 -1.48 6.31
N LEU A 216 10.95 -0.55 6.11
CA LEU A 216 11.31 0.79 5.64
C LEU A 216 12.22 1.51 6.65
N ALA A 217 11.93 1.42 7.95
CA ALA A 217 12.78 2.02 8.99
C ALA A 217 14.20 1.45 8.97
N GLU A 218 14.34 0.13 8.80
CA GLU A 218 15.66 -0.53 8.68
C GLU A 218 16.40 -0.17 7.38
N ILE A 219 15.69 -0.08 6.26
CA ILE A 219 16.27 0.28 4.97
C ILE A 219 16.74 1.73 4.99
N VAL A 220 15.97 2.63 5.58
CA VAL A 220 16.34 4.04 5.78
C VAL A 220 17.62 4.15 6.62
N GLU A 221 17.73 3.39 7.71
CA GLU A 221 18.92 3.38 8.57
C GLU A 221 20.17 2.88 7.82
N ARG A 222 20.02 1.93 6.91
CA ARG A 222 21.14 1.38 6.12
C ARG A 222 21.58 2.27 4.97
N HIS A 223 20.70 3.06 4.40
CA HIS A 223 20.94 3.78 3.13
C HIS A 223 21.04 5.30 3.29
N LEU A 224 20.54 5.86 4.38
CA LEU A 224 20.61 7.30 4.59
C LEU A 224 21.65 7.67 5.67
N PRO A 225 22.22 8.91 5.62
CA PRO A 225 23.08 9.39 6.68
C PRO A 225 22.30 9.49 8.01
N PRO A 226 22.98 9.47 9.17
CA PRO A 226 22.31 9.40 10.49
C PRO A 226 21.38 10.58 10.80
N GLU A 227 21.67 11.77 10.28
CA GLU A 227 20.93 13.00 10.57
C GLU A 227 19.41 12.89 10.30
N PRO A 228 18.95 12.49 9.09
CA PRO A 228 17.50 12.39 8.80
C PRO A 228 16.82 11.16 9.40
N VAL A 229 17.56 10.10 9.75
CA VAL A 229 17.01 8.79 10.15
C VAL A 229 16.08 8.91 11.37
N GLY A 230 16.49 9.63 12.40
CA GLY A 230 15.72 9.79 13.63
C GLY A 230 14.34 10.44 13.40
N ASP A 231 14.26 11.41 12.52
CA ASP A 231 13.01 12.07 12.13
C ASP A 231 12.08 11.12 11.38
N ILE A 232 12.63 10.38 10.41
CA ILE A 232 11.88 9.43 9.59
C ILE A 232 11.34 8.30 10.46
N GLN A 233 12.18 7.67 11.28
CA GLN A 233 11.77 6.59 12.18
C GLN A 233 10.71 7.04 13.19
N ARG A 234 10.81 8.28 13.70
CA ARG A 234 9.77 8.85 14.59
C ARG A 234 8.44 9.01 13.86
N MET A 235 8.47 9.52 12.61
CA MET A 235 7.27 9.64 11.78
C MET A 235 6.65 8.28 11.53
N LEU A 236 7.42 7.26 11.14
CA LEU A 236 6.95 5.90 10.90
C LEU A 236 6.32 5.28 12.16
N ARG A 237 6.95 5.44 13.34
CA ARG A 237 6.37 4.98 14.61
C ARG A 237 5.02 5.64 14.93
N ASN A 238 4.91 6.96 14.72
CA ASN A 238 3.64 7.67 14.91
C ASN A 238 2.56 7.16 13.95
N CYS A 239 2.95 6.76 12.75
CA CYS A 239 2.02 6.25 11.74
C CYS A 239 1.54 4.81 12.01
N LEU A 240 2.27 4.00 12.79
CA LEU A 240 1.80 2.65 13.16
C LEU A 240 0.45 2.66 13.89
N ASN A 241 0.17 3.70 14.67
CA ASN A 241 -1.10 3.85 15.39
C ASN A 241 -2.31 3.91 14.45
N PHE A 242 -2.14 4.38 13.21
CA PHE A 242 -3.23 4.42 12.22
C PHE A 242 -3.61 3.05 11.67
N LEU A 243 -2.76 2.04 11.86
CA LEU A 243 -3.02 0.66 11.47
C LEU A 243 -3.71 -0.15 12.58
N SER A 244 -3.74 0.34 13.81
CA SER A 244 -4.40 -0.33 14.92
C SER A 244 -5.92 -0.19 14.80
N TYR A 245 -6.63 -1.24 15.19
CA TYR A 245 -8.08 -1.18 15.35
C TYR A 245 -8.43 -0.85 16.81
N ASN A 246 -9.31 0.13 17.01
CA ASN A 246 -9.78 0.54 18.34
C ASN A 246 -11.01 -0.29 18.80
N HIS A 247 -11.18 -1.50 18.30
CA HIS A 247 -12.24 -2.41 18.68
C HIS A 247 -11.84 -3.21 19.92
N GLY A 248 -12.75 -3.38 20.90
CA GLY A 248 -12.46 -4.03 22.16
C GLY A 248 -11.87 -5.44 22.03
N SER A 249 -12.43 -6.26 21.11
CA SER A 249 -11.96 -7.61 20.84
C SER A 249 -10.53 -7.62 20.26
N CYS A 250 -10.20 -6.64 19.40
CA CYS A 250 -8.85 -6.50 18.85
C CYS A 250 -7.83 -6.10 19.92
N ILE A 251 -8.21 -5.17 20.81
CA ILE A 251 -7.36 -4.73 21.92
C ILE A 251 -7.07 -5.91 22.87
N ALA A 252 -8.11 -6.68 23.21
CA ALA A 252 -7.96 -7.84 24.08
C ALA A 252 -7.09 -8.95 23.45
N LEU A 253 -7.29 -9.23 22.15
CA LEU A 253 -6.46 -10.18 21.40
C LEU A 253 -4.99 -9.76 21.40
N MET A 254 -4.69 -8.50 21.11
CA MET A 254 -3.32 -7.98 21.11
C MET A 254 -2.68 -8.07 22.49
N ALA A 255 -3.41 -7.73 23.55
CA ALA A 255 -2.92 -7.81 24.92
C ALA A 255 -2.63 -9.24 25.41
N ALA A 256 -3.29 -10.24 24.84
CA ALA A 256 -3.12 -11.66 25.16
C ALA A 256 -2.25 -12.41 24.13
N GLN A 257 -1.83 -11.77 23.03
CA GLN A 257 -1.22 -12.43 21.87
C GLN A 257 -0.05 -13.33 22.25
N ASP A 258 0.92 -12.85 23.02
CA ASP A 258 2.11 -13.61 23.38
C ASP A 258 1.77 -14.89 24.15
N ARG A 259 0.78 -14.82 25.06
CA ARG A 259 0.31 -15.97 25.84
C ARG A 259 -0.41 -16.99 24.95
N ILE A 260 -1.27 -16.51 24.03
CA ILE A 260 -1.99 -17.36 23.08
C ILE A 260 -1.00 -18.04 22.15
N VAL A 261 -0.01 -17.28 21.61
CA VAL A 261 1.03 -17.84 20.75
C VAL A 261 1.84 -18.91 21.49
N ALA A 262 2.29 -18.64 22.71
CA ALA A 262 3.09 -19.57 23.48
C ALA A 262 2.34 -20.89 23.76
N ASP A 263 1.08 -20.79 24.17
CA ASP A 263 0.22 -21.95 24.49
C ASP A 263 -0.10 -22.76 23.21
N ALA A 264 -0.61 -22.14 22.17
CA ALA A 264 -0.96 -22.84 20.93
C ALA A 264 0.29 -23.41 20.22
N ALA A 265 1.43 -22.70 20.22
CA ALA A 265 2.67 -23.20 19.63
C ALA A 265 3.19 -24.43 20.36
N GLN A 266 3.11 -24.47 21.69
CA GLN A 266 3.46 -25.65 22.48
C GLN A 266 2.57 -26.85 22.09
N GLN A 267 1.28 -26.64 21.91
CA GLN A 267 0.34 -27.68 21.47
C GLN A 267 0.68 -28.17 20.05
N PHE A 268 1.05 -27.26 19.12
CA PHE A 268 1.46 -27.62 17.76
C PHE A 268 2.68 -28.56 17.75
N VAL A 269 3.66 -28.29 18.60
CA VAL A 269 4.85 -29.14 18.72
C VAL A 269 4.50 -30.49 19.33
N VAL A 270 3.72 -30.54 20.41
CA VAL A 270 3.30 -31.78 21.09
C VAL A 270 2.51 -32.68 20.14
N GLN A 271 1.68 -32.12 19.26
CA GLN A 271 0.88 -32.86 18.28
C GLN A 271 1.60 -33.13 16.96
N GLY A 272 2.89 -32.75 16.85
CA GLY A 272 3.68 -32.98 15.64
C GLY A 272 3.26 -32.14 14.42
N ILE A 273 2.49 -31.07 14.64
CA ILE A 273 2.10 -30.13 13.58
C ILE A 273 3.31 -29.32 13.13
N ALA A 274 4.12 -28.87 14.07
CA ALA A 274 5.36 -28.15 13.78
C ALA A 274 6.56 -28.84 14.42
N PRO A 275 7.74 -28.85 13.75
CA PRO A 275 8.91 -29.56 14.26
C PRO A 275 9.60 -28.83 15.41
N ARG A 276 9.39 -27.52 15.56
CA ARG A 276 10.04 -26.65 16.55
C ARG A 276 9.11 -25.56 17.03
N LEU A 277 9.31 -25.09 18.26
CA LEU A 277 8.49 -24.06 18.89
C LEU A 277 8.51 -22.74 18.11
N GLU A 278 9.66 -22.34 17.58
CA GLU A 278 9.82 -21.12 16.78
C GLU A 278 8.96 -21.15 15.51
N HIS A 279 8.95 -22.28 14.79
CA HIS A 279 8.12 -22.45 13.58
C HIS A 279 6.63 -22.44 13.94
N ALA A 280 6.27 -23.11 15.03
CA ALA A 280 4.91 -23.11 15.56
C ALA A 280 4.44 -21.70 15.92
N ALA A 281 5.28 -20.92 16.61
CA ALA A 281 4.95 -19.55 17.02
C ALA A 281 4.72 -18.64 15.82
N ILE A 282 5.54 -18.74 14.76
CA ILE A 282 5.36 -17.98 13.50
C ILE A 282 4.04 -18.38 12.84
N GLU A 283 3.73 -19.67 12.78
CA GLU A 283 2.50 -20.18 12.16
C GLU A 283 1.27 -19.70 12.95
N VAL A 284 1.24 -19.86 14.27
CA VAL A 284 0.16 -19.36 15.14
C VAL A 284 0.02 -17.85 15.03
N GLY A 285 1.12 -17.11 15.06
CA GLY A 285 1.13 -15.66 14.88
C GLY A 285 0.47 -15.22 13.57
N SER A 286 0.69 -15.98 12.49
CA SER A 286 0.03 -15.72 11.19
C SER A 286 -1.49 -15.92 11.28
N TYR A 287 -1.98 -16.98 11.90
CA TYR A 287 -3.43 -17.16 12.09
C TYR A 287 -4.04 -16.03 12.93
N LEU A 288 -3.38 -15.62 14.01
CA LEU A 288 -3.86 -14.53 14.87
C LEU A 288 -3.88 -13.18 14.14
N ALA A 289 -2.93 -12.95 13.24
CA ALA A 289 -2.89 -11.74 12.42
C ALA A 289 -4.13 -11.60 11.52
N TYR A 290 -4.57 -12.69 10.89
CA TYR A 290 -5.80 -12.70 10.09
C TYR A 290 -7.05 -12.68 10.96
N LEU A 291 -7.04 -13.34 12.11
CA LEU A 291 -8.14 -13.30 13.07
C LEU A 291 -8.35 -11.88 13.63
N TYR A 292 -7.27 -11.12 13.85
CA TYR A 292 -7.32 -9.72 14.27
C TYR A 292 -8.12 -8.85 13.27
N ASP A 293 -7.85 -9.01 11.97
CA ASP A 293 -8.61 -8.31 10.92
C ASP A 293 -10.08 -8.79 10.85
N CYS A 294 -10.32 -10.08 11.09
CA CYS A 294 -11.67 -10.64 11.12
C CYS A 294 -12.49 -10.11 12.28
N LEU A 295 -11.91 -10.02 13.47
CA LEU A 295 -12.55 -9.42 14.65
C LEU A 295 -12.88 -7.94 14.44
N ALA A 296 -11.96 -7.19 13.82
CA ALA A 296 -12.18 -5.78 13.51
C ALA A 296 -13.33 -5.53 12.53
N LYS A 297 -13.54 -6.47 11.60
CA LYS A 297 -14.55 -6.38 10.54
C LYS A 297 -15.80 -7.23 10.82
N THR A 298 -15.82 -7.94 11.95
CA THR A 298 -16.89 -8.88 12.33
C THR A 298 -17.23 -9.88 11.22
N ASN A 299 -16.25 -10.32 10.43
CA ASN A 299 -16.42 -11.32 9.39
C ASN A 299 -15.17 -12.17 9.17
N ALA A 300 -15.33 -13.41 8.71
CA ALA A 300 -14.26 -14.38 8.54
C ALA A 300 -13.53 -14.29 7.17
N ALA A 301 -13.85 -13.33 6.31
CA ALA A 301 -13.38 -13.32 4.92
C ALA A 301 -11.85 -13.34 4.77
N SER A 302 -11.12 -12.60 5.62
CA SER A 302 -9.65 -12.58 5.60
C SER A 302 -9.05 -13.93 5.98
N LEU A 303 -9.59 -14.56 7.02
CA LEU A 303 -9.12 -15.86 7.49
C LEU A 303 -9.47 -16.98 6.50
N ILE A 304 -10.66 -16.92 5.88
CA ILE A 304 -11.08 -17.86 4.83
C ILE A 304 -10.12 -17.77 3.62
N ARG A 305 -9.78 -16.57 3.15
CA ARG A 305 -8.82 -16.38 2.05
C ARG A 305 -7.44 -16.93 2.40
N TYR A 306 -6.95 -16.63 3.59
CA TYR A 306 -5.69 -17.17 4.08
C TYR A 306 -5.70 -18.70 4.15
N THR A 307 -6.77 -19.29 4.67
CA THR A 307 -6.96 -20.73 4.78
C THR A 307 -6.94 -21.40 3.39
N ASN A 308 -7.71 -20.87 2.44
CA ASN A 308 -7.75 -21.39 1.07
C ASN A 308 -6.40 -21.31 0.37
N TRP A 309 -5.64 -20.24 0.63
CA TRP A 309 -4.29 -20.11 0.11
C TRP A 309 -3.29 -21.07 0.80
N LEU A 310 -3.45 -21.32 2.10
CA LEU A 310 -2.55 -22.17 2.88
C LEU A 310 -2.69 -23.66 2.50
N ARG A 311 -3.88 -24.12 2.16
CA ARG A 311 -4.20 -25.53 1.83
C ARG A 311 -3.23 -26.18 0.84
N PRO A 312 -3.02 -25.66 -0.39
CA PRO A 312 -2.13 -26.29 -1.34
C PRO A 312 -0.67 -26.34 -0.85
N ARG A 313 -0.24 -25.39 -0.03
CA ARG A 313 1.10 -25.36 0.55
C ARG A 313 1.26 -26.39 1.66
N LEU A 314 0.28 -26.56 2.52
CA LEU A 314 0.27 -27.64 3.51
C LEU A 314 0.32 -29.02 2.84
N ALA A 315 -0.40 -29.21 1.75
CA ALA A 315 -0.33 -30.43 0.96
C ALA A 315 1.08 -30.69 0.40
N GLN A 316 1.76 -29.67 -0.11
CA GLN A 316 3.16 -29.78 -0.56
C GLN A 316 4.13 -30.14 0.57
N LEU A 317 3.81 -29.76 1.82
CA LEU A 317 4.57 -30.11 3.02
C LEU A 317 4.14 -31.46 3.64
N GLY A 318 3.26 -32.23 2.96
CA GLY A 318 2.73 -33.50 3.44
C GLY A 318 1.74 -33.37 4.58
N ARG A 319 1.19 -32.18 4.82
CA ARG A 319 0.17 -31.91 5.87
C ARG A 319 -1.23 -32.01 5.29
N SER A 320 -2.10 -32.71 5.99
CA SER A 320 -3.50 -32.91 5.57
C SER A 320 -4.40 -31.73 5.96
N GLU A 321 -5.59 -31.67 5.38
CA GLU A 321 -6.65 -30.76 5.80
C GLU A 321 -7.09 -31.00 7.25
N ALA A 322 -7.00 -32.24 7.72
CA ALA A 322 -7.23 -32.57 9.13
C ALA A 322 -6.22 -31.86 10.05
N THR A 323 -4.95 -31.75 9.62
CA THR A 323 -3.94 -30.99 10.36
C THR A 323 -4.31 -29.51 10.48
N LEU A 324 -4.88 -28.93 9.41
CA LEU A 324 -5.32 -27.53 9.42
C LEU A 324 -6.51 -27.33 10.39
N ALA A 325 -7.51 -28.21 10.37
CA ALA A 325 -8.63 -28.18 11.30
C ALA A 325 -8.17 -28.35 12.75
N GLN A 326 -7.18 -29.22 12.99
CA GLN A 326 -6.56 -29.42 14.29
C GLN A 326 -5.81 -28.16 14.76
N SER A 327 -5.11 -27.46 13.86
CA SER A 327 -4.47 -26.17 14.15
C SER A 327 -5.47 -25.15 14.67
N TYR A 328 -6.61 -24.99 13.99
CA TYR A 328 -7.68 -24.08 14.43
C TYR A 328 -8.24 -24.46 15.81
N THR A 329 -8.45 -25.76 16.08
CA THR A 329 -8.94 -26.24 17.38
C THR A 329 -7.96 -25.88 18.52
N MET A 330 -6.66 -25.98 18.28
CA MET A 330 -5.64 -25.62 19.29
C MET A 330 -5.60 -24.11 19.53
N ILE A 331 -5.69 -23.32 18.47
CA ILE A 331 -5.77 -21.87 18.59
C ILE A 331 -7.04 -21.47 19.36
N GLU A 332 -8.18 -22.07 19.06
CA GLU A 332 -9.43 -21.83 19.78
C GLU A 332 -9.30 -22.13 21.28
N ARG A 333 -8.69 -23.25 21.65
CA ARG A 333 -8.43 -23.57 23.07
C ARG A 333 -7.57 -22.52 23.77
N ALA A 334 -6.51 -22.05 23.09
CA ALA A 334 -5.67 -21.00 23.64
C ALA A 334 -6.43 -19.65 23.75
N LEU A 335 -7.30 -19.32 22.79
CA LEU A 335 -8.15 -18.13 22.89
C LEU A 335 -9.11 -18.22 24.08
N LEU A 336 -9.76 -19.37 24.29
CA LEU A 336 -10.66 -19.61 25.43
C LEU A 336 -9.92 -19.53 26.79
N ALA A 337 -8.65 -19.93 26.82
CA ALA A 337 -7.84 -19.87 28.04
C ALA A 337 -7.36 -18.48 28.41
N HIS A 338 -7.18 -17.58 27.42
CA HIS A 338 -6.47 -16.31 27.62
C HIS A 338 -7.30 -15.05 27.33
N LEU A 339 -8.49 -15.18 26.72
CA LEU A 339 -9.39 -14.05 26.44
C LEU A 339 -10.61 -14.07 27.34
N PRO A 340 -11.25 -12.92 27.56
CA PRO A 340 -12.61 -12.88 28.12
C PRO A 340 -13.57 -13.74 27.30
N GLU A 341 -14.47 -14.44 27.99
CA GLU A 341 -15.36 -15.46 27.39
C GLU A 341 -16.10 -14.97 26.14
N HIS A 342 -16.71 -13.79 26.18
CA HIS A 342 -17.47 -13.23 25.05
C HIS A 342 -16.59 -12.95 23.83
N ILE A 343 -15.31 -12.53 24.03
CA ILE A 343 -14.35 -12.28 22.94
C ILE A 343 -13.85 -13.62 22.38
N ALA A 344 -13.55 -14.58 23.24
CA ALA A 344 -13.15 -15.91 22.82
C ALA A 344 -14.26 -16.59 21.99
N GLN A 345 -15.52 -16.44 22.37
CA GLN A 345 -16.68 -16.95 21.60
C GLN A 345 -16.79 -16.26 20.24
N GLU A 346 -16.65 -14.94 20.17
CA GLU A 346 -16.62 -14.19 18.89
C GLU A 346 -15.50 -14.71 17.98
N ALA A 347 -14.30 -14.87 18.50
CA ALA A 347 -13.15 -15.41 17.77
C ALA A 347 -13.38 -16.86 17.30
N SER A 348 -13.98 -17.71 18.15
CA SER A 348 -14.32 -19.10 17.81
C SER A 348 -15.30 -19.18 16.63
N VAL A 349 -16.33 -18.33 16.59
CA VAL A 349 -17.28 -18.28 15.47
C VAL A 349 -16.56 -17.99 14.15
N LEU A 350 -15.61 -17.05 14.16
CA LEU A 350 -14.82 -16.69 12.97
C LEU A 350 -13.87 -17.82 12.53
N LEU A 351 -13.23 -18.53 13.49
CA LEU A 351 -12.41 -19.70 13.21
C LEU A 351 -13.26 -20.85 12.61
N HIS A 352 -14.40 -21.15 13.21
CA HIS A 352 -15.32 -22.19 12.71
C HIS A 352 -15.82 -21.88 11.30
N ALA A 353 -16.14 -20.62 10.99
CA ALA A 353 -16.55 -20.23 9.63
C ALA A 353 -15.45 -20.52 8.60
N ALA A 354 -14.16 -20.29 8.95
CA ALA A 354 -13.06 -20.62 8.08
C ALA A 354 -12.90 -22.14 7.86
N VAL A 355 -13.06 -22.94 8.91
CA VAL A 355 -13.00 -24.42 8.83
C VAL A 355 -14.17 -24.99 8.01
N GLN A 356 -15.39 -24.48 8.22
CA GLN A 356 -16.57 -24.93 7.47
C GLN A 356 -16.44 -24.66 5.98
N GLN A 357 -15.88 -23.54 5.58
CA GLN A 357 -15.63 -23.24 4.18
C GLN A 357 -14.65 -24.23 3.53
N VAL A 358 -13.64 -24.69 4.27
CA VAL A 358 -12.72 -25.74 3.84
C VAL A 358 -13.46 -27.05 3.58
N ASN A 359 -14.33 -27.45 4.52
CA ASN A 359 -15.08 -28.70 4.45
C ASN A 359 -16.17 -28.70 3.35
N SER A 360 -16.84 -27.57 3.11
CA SER A 360 -17.88 -27.45 2.08
C SER A 360 -17.31 -27.56 0.65
N GLN A 361 -16.15 -27.01 0.39
CA GLN A 361 -15.47 -27.13 -0.90
C GLN A 361 -15.03 -28.58 -1.19
N ARG A 362 -14.67 -29.35 -0.16
CA ARG A 362 -14.36 -30.78 -0.28
C ARG A 362 -15.57 -31.59 -0.75
N ASN A 363 -16.75 -31.32 -0.21
CA ASN A 363 -17.98 -32.03 -0.60
C ASN A 363 -18.40 -31.64 -2.03
N GLY A 364 -18.23 -30.40 -2.47
CA GLY A 364 -18.53 -29.97 -3.83
C GLY A 364 -17.59 -30.59 -4.89
N ALA A 365 -16.31 -30.73 -4.58
CA ALA A 365 -15.35 -31.39 -5.46
C ALA A 365 -15.60 -32.91 -5.58
N ALA A 366 -15.99 -33.57 -4.48
CA ALA A 366 -16.35 -34.99 -4.49
C ALA A 366 -17.63 -35.30 -5.30
N TYR A 367 -18.56 -34.35 -5.37
CA TYR A 367 -19.78 -34.50 -6.20
C TYR A 367 -19.48 -34.32 -7.70
N SER A 368 -18.59 -33.43 -8.08
CA SER A 368 -18.21 -33.23 -9.50
C SER A 368 -17.41 -34.41 -10.06
N ASP A 369 -16.56 -35.06 -9.28
CA ASP A 369 -15.82 -36.25 -9.69
C ASP A 369 -16.70 -37.51 -9.79
N SER A 370 -17.74 -37.61 -8.98
CA SER A 370 -18.71 -38.72 -9.06
C SER A 370 -19.67 -38.59 -10.24
N GLU A 371 -20.04 -37.41 -10.68
CA GLU A 371 -20.86 -37.18 -11.89
C GLU A 371 -20.09 -37.45 -13.19
N LEU A 372 -18.76 -37.21 -13.21
CA LEU A 372 -17.93 -37.53 -14.36
C LEU A 372 -17.70 -39.03 -14.58
N LEU A 373 -17.80 -39.85 -13.54
CA LEU A 373 -17.69 -41.32 -13.62
C LEU A 373 -18.99 -42.03 -14.04
N VAL A 374 -20.13 -41.39 -13.94
CA VAL A 374 -21.46 -42.00 -14.33
C VAL A 374 -21.72 -41.84 -15.84
N HIS A 375 -21.01 -40.99 -16.56
CA HIS A 375 -21.17 -40.79 -18.01
C HIS A 375 -20.18 -41.56 -18.89
N GLN A 376 -19.36 -42.48 -18.32
CA GLN A 376 -18.40 -43.34 -19.06
C GLN A 376 -18.74 -44.82 -18.91
N SER A 377 -19.94 -45.23 -18.54
CA SER A 377 -20.40 -46.60 -18.55
C SER A 377 -21.50 -46.86 -19.60
#